data_9d1d95a2039dcabd9d0cf801cf0969a9
#
_entry.id   9d1d95a2039dcabd9d0cf801cf0969a9
#
_cell.length_a   1.000
_cell.length_b   1.000
_cell.length_c   1.000
_cell.angle_alpha   90.00
_cell.angle_beta   90.00
_cell.angle_gamma   90.00
#
_symmetry.space_group_name_H-M   'P 1'
#
loop_
_entity.id
_entity.type
_entity.pdbx_description
1 polymer ?
#
loop_
_entity_poly.entity_id
_entity_poly.type
_entity_poly.pdbx_seq_one_letter_code
_entity_poly.pdbx_strand_id
1 'polypeptide(L)'
;MSTEQEYLKALRDKAAEAEALFSNAGQQLQERTAVAGFLRVLGVEFLETEIIKRGPEPIDIWFRDARFQVTEILDKSRQRNREISERAERFKKAKSLDDLMEPGSISSEPIAPRELVGRVSARSNAKAGRYGQSCHGIDLLIYVNLKRRHVYPLGPFPPLPESARLCWRSVSVVMEHFAIVLWAAADAPSFLVQCLGKGMIWSKGPESNFPKLNPLKE
;
A
#
# COMPACT_ATOMS: atom_id res chain seq x y z
N MET A 1 -18.80 -26.67 -18.47
CA MET A 1 -17.99 -26.73 -17.19
C MET A 1 -18.95 -26.39 -16.07
N SER A 2 -18.78 -26.97 -14.86
CA SER A 2 -19.62 -26.57 -13.74
C SER A 2 -19.21 -25.17 -13.27
N THR A 3 -20.13 -24.44 -12.67
CA THR A 3 -19.88 -23.09 -12.06
C THR A 3 -18.70 -23.11 -11.07
N GLU A 4 -18.48 -24.22 -10.39
CA GLU A 4 -17.34 -24.40 -9.48
C GLU A 4 -15.99 -24.40 -10.22
N GLN A 5 -15.89 -25.07 -11.38
CA GLN A 5 -14.65 -25.10 -12.16
C GLN A 5 -14.31 -23.73 -12.75
N GLU A 6 -15.30 -22.96 -13.16
CA GLU A 6 -15.10 -21.58 -13.64
C GLU A 6 -14.60 -20.68 -12.50
N TYR A 7 -15.16 -20.84 -11.29
CA TYR A 7 -14.72 -20.10 -10.13
C TYR A 7 -13.30 -20.48 -9.70
N LEU A 8 -12.97 -21.78 -9.67
CA LEU A 8 -11.61 -22.27 -9.41
C LEU A 8 -10.60 -21.71 -10.42
N LYS A 9 -10.96 -21.67 -11.70
CA LYS A 9 -10.12 -21.06 -12.73
C LYS A 9 -9.86 -19.57 -12.43
N ALA A 10 -10.91 -18.81 -12.14
CA ALA A 10 -10.78 -17.38 -11.81
C ALA A 10 -9.91 -17.16 -10.57
N LEU A 11 -9.98 -18.04 -9.56
CA LEU A 11 -9.13 -17.97 -8.38
C LEU A 11 -7.65 -18.27 -8.70
N ARG A 12 -7.37 -19.26 -9.58
CA ARG A 12 -6.02 -19.57 -10.05
C ARG A 12 -5.42 -18.40 -10.82
N ASP A 13 -6.19 -17.82 -11.74
CA ASP A 13 -5.75 -16.68 -12.54
C ASP A 13 -5.39 -15.48 -11.62
N LYS A 14 -6.25 -15.16 -10.64
CA LYS A 14 -5.97 -14.13 -9.63
C LYS A 14 -4.74 -14.44 -8.77
N ALA A 15 -4.52 -15.71 -8.41
CA ALA A 15 -3.34 -16.08 -7.63
C ALA A 15 -2.06 -15.95 -8.43
N ALA A 16 -2.08 -16.29 -9.72
CA ALA A 16 -0.95 -16.11 -10.63
C ALA A 16 -0.68 -14.62 -10.90
N GLU A 17 -1.71 -13.79 -11.09
CA GLU A 17 -1.57 -12.34 -11.19
C GLU A 17 -0.94 -11.74 -9.92
N ALA A 18 -1.36 -12.20 -8.75
CA ALA A 18 -0.77 -11.76 -7.48
C ALA A 18 0.71 -12.18 -7.37
N GLU A 19 1.07 -13.41 -7.75
CA GLU A 19 2.44 -13.88 -7.74
C GLU A 19 3.33 -13.05 -8.67
N ALA A 20 2.87 -12.76 -9.87
CA ALA A 20 3.57 -11.88 -10.81
C ALA A 20 3.73 -10.46 -10.26
N LEU A 21 2.68 -9.88 -9.69
CA LEU A 21 2.69 -8.54 -9.09
C LEU A 21 3.70 -8.45 -7.94
N PHE A 22 3.80 -9.47 -7.10
CA PHE A 22 4.69 -9.46 -5.93
C PHE A 22 6.07 -10.08 -6.19
N SER A 23 6.41 -10.36 -7.43
CA SER A 23 7.77 -10.67 -7.86
C SER A 23 8.66 -9.41 -7.89
N ASN A 24 9.97 -9.59 -8.02
CA ASN A 24 10.89 -8.47 -8.21
C ASN A 24 10.57 -7.67 -9.49
N ALA A 25 10.14 -8.35 -10.55
CA ALA A 25 9.70 -7.69 -11.78
C ALA A 25 8.41 -6.86 -11.58
N GLY A 26 7.56 -7.24 -10.63
CA GLY A 26 6.32 -6.54 -10.29
C GLY A 26 6.49 -5.36 -9.31
N GLN A 27 7.69 -5.11 -8.77
CA GLN A 27 7.90 -4.07 -7.77
C GLN A 27 7.39 -2.70 -8.21
N GLN A 28 7.68 -2.32 -9.44
CA GLN A 28 7.22 -1.04 -10.00
C GLN A 28 5.68 -0.93 -10.02
N LEU A 29 5.00 -2.03 -10.35
CA LEU A 29 3.54 -2.07 -10.38
C LEU A 29 2.96 -1.98 -8.96
N GLN A 30 3.62 -2.58 -7.96
CA GLN A 30 3.23 -2.46 -6.55
C GLN A 30 3.34 -1.01 -6.07
N GLU A 31 4.45 -0.33 -6.36
CA GLU A 31 4.68 1.07 -6.00
C GLU A 31 3.61 1.98 -6.62
N ARG A 32 3.31 1.81 -7.92
CA ARG A 32 2.23 2.53 -8.60
C ARG A 32 0.86 2.24 -7.99
N THR A 33 0.59 0.98 -7.69
CA THR A 33 -0.69 0.57 -7.07
C THR A 33 -0.87 1.18 -5.68
N ALA A 34 0.20 1.24 -4.88
CA ALA A 34 0.17 1.87 -3.56
C ALA A 34 -0.12 3.37 -3.66
N VAL A 35 0.54 4.09 -4.59
CA VAL A 35 0.28 5.52 -4.83
C VAL A 35 -1.14 5.73 -5.35
N ALA A 36 -1.60 4.97 -6.33
CA ALA A 36 -2.96 5.07 -6.86
C ALA A 36 -4.02 4.81 -5.78
N GLY A 37 -3.81 3.79 -4.94
CA GLY A 37 -4.68 3.50 -3.80
C GLY A 37 -4.73 4.66 -2.80
N PHE A 38 -3.58 5.21 -2.46
CA PHE A 38 -3.47 6.38 -1.58
C PHE A 38 -4.24 7.59 -2.13
N LEU A 39 -4.01 7.96 -3.39
CA LEU A 39 -4.69 9.09 -4.03
C LEU A 39 -6.22 8.90 -4.06
N ARG A 40 -6.70 7.68 -4.38
CA ARG A 40 -8.14 7.36 -4.35
C ARG A 40 -8.75 7.56 -2.97
N VAL A 41 -8.07 7.09 -1.92
CA VAL A 41 -8.56 7.25 -0.54
C VAL A 41 -8.58 8.71 -0.14
N LEU A 42 -7.62 9.52 -0.58
CA LEU A 42 -7.61 10.97 -0.37
C LEU A 42 -8.65 11.74 -1.21
N GLY A 43 -9.35 11.07 -2.13
CA GLY A 43 -10.29 11.73 -3.04
C GLY A 43 -9.61 12.62 -4.08
N VAL A 44 -8.33 12.39 -4.36
CA VAL A 44 -7.59 13.12 -5.40
C VAL A 44 -7.92 12.51 -6.76
N GLU A 45 -8.47 13.30 -7.66
CA GLU A 45 -8.69 12.88 -9.05
C GLU A 45 -7.35 12.79 -9.80
N PHE A 46 -7.15 11.71 -10.55
CA PHE A 46 -5.95 11.47 -11.33
C PHE A 46 -6.18 10.56 -12.53
N LEU A 47 -5.32 10.68 -13.51
CA LEU A 47 -5.18 9.71 -14.58
C LEU A 47 -4.05 8.73 -14.25
N GLU A 48 -4.20 7.47 -14.61
CA GLU A 48 -3.14 6.44 -14.40
C GLU A 48 -1.80 6.83 -15.06
N THR A 49 -1.85 7.61 -16.13
CA THR A 49 -0.67 8.13 -16.84
C THR A 49 0.08 9.21 -16.06
N GLU A 50 -0.52 9.84 -15.04
CA GLU A 50 0.14 10.82 -14.18
C GLU A 50 1.04 10.15 -13.12
N ILE A 51 0.84 8.84 -12.85
CA ILE A 51 1.63 8.07 -11.89
C ILE A 51 2.81 7.45 -12.61
N ILE A 52 3.97 8.12 -12.58
CA ILE A 52 5.12 7.82 -13.43
C ILE A 52 6.29 7.34 -12.58
N LYS A 53 6.93 6.24 -12.99
CA LYS A 53 8.24 5.90 -12.45
C LYS A 53 9.30 6.78 -13.12
N ARG A 54 10.03 7.56 -12.34
CA ARG A 54 11.13 8.40 -12.85
C ARG A 54 12.28 8.46 -11.87
N GLY A 55 13.47 8.40 -12.42
CA GLY A 55 14.69 8.77 -11.74
C GLY A 55 15.36 7.65 -10.92
N PRO A 56 16.57 7.96 -10.42
CA PRO A 56 17.30 7.08 -9.53
C PRO A 56 16.68 7.07 -8.12
N GLU A 57 17.00 6.04 -7.32
CA GLU A 57 16.70 6.05 -5.89
C GLU A 57 17.12 7.40 -5.26
N PRO A 58 16.35 7.92 -4.31
CA PRO A 58 15.29 7.26 -3.55
C PRO A 58 13.85 7.51 -4.04
N ILE A 59 13.64 8.07 -5.23
CA ILE A 59 12.30 8.36 -5.74
C ILE A 59 11.81 7.16 -6.55
N ASP A 60 10.70 6.56 -6.10
CA ASP A 60 10.06 5.44 -6.81
C ASP A 60 9.02 5.93 -7.81
N ILE A 61 8.18 6.90 -7.40
CA ILE A 61 7.03 7.37 -8.18
C ILE A 61 6.94 8.91 -8.15
N TRP A 62 6.72 9.48 -9.32
CA TRP A 62 6.30 10.87 -9.47
C TRP A 62 4.79 10.95 -9.70
N PHE A 63 4.18 11.93 -9.07
CA PHE A 63 2.80 12.31 -9.30
C PHE A 63 2.69 13.83 -9.16
N ARG A 64 2.51 14.54 -10.28
CA ARG A 64 2.53 16.01 -10.32
C ARG A 64 3.83 16.55 -9.69
N ASP A 65 3.73 17.33 -8.63
CA ASP A 65 4.85 17.85 -7.84
C ASP A 65 5.28 16.93 -6.68
N ALA A 66 4.54 15.86 -6.42
CA ALA A 66 4.90 14.86 -5.42
C ALA A 66 6.00 13.91 -5.93
N ARG A 67 6.96 13.59 -5.06
CA ARG A 67 8.07 12.68 -5.29
C ARG A 67 8.04 11.57 -4.25
N PHE A 68 7.33 10.49 -4.54
CA PHE A 68 7.12 9.43 -3.57
C PHE A 68 8.30 8.45 -3.51
N GLN A 69 8.83 8.26 -2.30
CA GLN A 69 9.49 7.03 -1.90
C GLN A 69 8.43 6.12 -1.31
N VAL A 70 8.21 4.97 -1.91
CA VAL A 70 7.22 3.99 -1.42
C VAL A 70 7.93 2.92 -0.58
N THR A 71 7.36 2.59 0.56
CA THR A 71 7.88 1.50 1.41
C THR A 71 6.75 0.77 2.09
N GLU A 72 7.00 -0.47 2.49
CA GLU A 72 5.99 -1.34 3.08
C GLU A 72 6.31 -1.64 4.56
N ILE A 73 5.25 -1.71 5.38
CA ILE A 73 5.30 -2.29 6.73
C ILE A 73 4.58 -3.64 6.68
N LEU A 74 5.29 -4.68 7.06
CA LEU A 74 4.81 -6.04 7.24
C LEU A 74 4.88 -6.47 8.71
N ASP A 75 4.22 -7.55 9.06
CA ASP A 75 4.45 -8.22 10.32
C ASP A 75 5.89 -8.75 10.40
N LYS A 76 6.50 -8.73 11.61
CA LYS A 76 7.93 -9.01 11.83
C LYS A 76 8.42 -10.35 11.25
N SER A 77 7.57 -11.37 11.21
CA SER A 77 7.91 -12.72 10.71
C SER A 77 7.41 -12.99 9.31
N ARG A 78 6.75 -12.01 8.67
CA ARG A 78 6.06 -12.24 7.42
C ARG A 78 7.00 -12.19 6.22
N GLN A 79 7.04 -13.26 5.46
CA GLN A 79 7.70 -13.36 4.17
C GLN A 79 6.65 -13.34 3.05
N ARG A 80 6.20 -12.12 2.70
CA ARG A 80 5.09 -11.92 1.76
C ARG A 80 5.25 -12.73 0.45
N ASN A 81 6.42 -12.65 -0.18
CA ASN A 81 6.65 -13.34 -1.45
C ASN A 81 6.48 -14.86 -1.29
N ARG A 82 6.98 -15.42 -0.21
CA ARG A 82 6.82 -16.85 0.10
C ARG A 82 5.36 -17.21 0.32
N GLU A 83 4.61 -16.43 1.09
CA GLU A 83 3.17 -16.66 1.33
C GLU A 83 2.38 -16.63 0.01
N ILE A 84 2.70 -15.70 -0.89
CA ILE A 84 2.01 -15.57 -2.17
C ILE A 84 2.34 -16.74 -3.10
N SER A 85 3.61 -17.14 -3.19
CA SER A 85 4.01 -18.32 -3.98
C SER A 85 3.41 -19.62 -3.42
N GLU A 86 3.44 -19.81 -2.09
CA GLU A 86 2.80 -20.97 -1.45
C GLU A 86 1.29 -20.99 -1.72
N ARG A 87 0.64 -19.82 -1.70
CA ARG A 87 -0.78 -19.68 -2.04
C ARG A 87 -1.03 -20.02 -3.51
N ALA A 88 -0.25 -19.47 -4.43
CA ALA A 88 -0.39 -19.75 -5.87
C ALA A 88 -0.22 -21.24 -6.17
N GLU A 89 0.76 -21.90 -5.56
CA GLU A 89 0.97 -23.34 -5.71
C GLU A 89 -0.20 -24.16 -5.14
N ARG A 90 -0.78 -23.75 -4.01
CA ARG A 90 -1.99 -24.38 -3.46
C ARG A 90 -3.17 -24.25 -4.42
N PHE A 91 -3.38 -23.08 -4.99
CA PHE A 91 -4.47 -22.84 -5.97
C PHE A 91 -4.28 -23.64 -7.25
N LYS A 92 -3.04 -23.81 -7.74
CA LYS A 92 -2.74 -24.67 -8.89
C LYS A 92 -3.10 -26.13 -8.63
N LYS A 93 -2.87 -26.64 -7.42
CA LYS A 93 -3.11 -28.03 -7.03
C LYS A 93 -4.55 -28.35 -6.64
N ALA A 94 -5.33 -27.35 -6.26
CA ALA A 94 -6.71 -27.53 -5.81
C ALA A 94 -7.59 -28.15 -6.91
N LYS A 95 -8.38 -29.16 -6.56
CA LYS A 95 -9.35 -29.84 -7.45
C LYS A 95 -10.78 -29.39 -7.16
N SER A 96 -11.04 -28.89 -5.95
CA SER A 96 -12.32 -28.40 -5.47
C SER A 96 -12.16 -27.09 -4.68
N LEU A 97 -13.22 -26.38 -4.40
CA LEU A 97 -13.21 -25.22 -3.51
C LEU A 97 -12.85 -25.60 -2.07
N ASP A 98 -13.21 -26.80 -1.63
CA ASP A 98 -12.91 -27.31 -0.29
C ASP A 98 -11.38 -27.40 -0.05
N ASP A 99 -10.59 -27.73 -1.09
CA ASP A 99 -9.13 -27.76 -1.02
C ASP A 99 -8.52 -26.37 -0.72
N LEU A 100 -9.29 -25.31 -0.96
CA LEU A 100 -8.88 -23.92 -0.75
C LEU A 100 -9.37 -23.32 0.56
N MET A 101 -10.28 -24.01 1.24
CA MET A 101 -10.78 -23.56 2.54
C MET A 101 -9.68 -23.63 3.59
N GLU A 102 -9.34 -22.48 4.18
CA GLU A 102 -8.46 -22.44 5.34
C GLU A 102 -9.30 -22.67 6.60
N PRO A 103 -8.97 -23.67 7.42
CA PRO A 103 -9.59 -23.79 8.72
C PRO A 103 -9.19 -22.58 9.60
N GLY A 104 -10.13 -21.76 9.96
CA GLY A 104 -9.89 -20.65 10.87
C GLY A 104 -10.89 -19.51 10.71
N SER A 105 -11.11 -18.79 11.79
CA SER A 105 -11.94 -17.59 11.77
C SER A 105 -11.26 -16.47 11.00
N ILE A 106 -12.00 -15.79 10.13
CA ILE A 106 -11.57 -14.55 9.46
C ILE A 106 -11.77 -13.40 10.47
N SER A 107 -11.06 -13.43 11.60
CA SER A 107 -11.07 -12.30 12.51
C SER A 107 -10.00 -11.29 12.10
N SER A 108 -10.40 -10.04 11.93
CA SER A 108 -9.48 -8.92 11.74
C SER A 108 -9.50 -8.06 12.98
N GLU A 109 -8.31 -7.72 13.50
CA GLU A 109 -8.17 -6.92 14.72
C GLU A 109 -7.83 -5.46 14.36
N PRO A 110 -8.41 -4.48 15.07
CA PRO A 110 -8.04 -3.09 14.87
C PRO A 110 -6.61 -2.82 15.33
N ILE A 111 -5.88 -2.00 14.58
CA ILE A 111 -4.61 -1.44 15.03
C ILE A 111 -4.86 -0.08 15.68
N ALA A 112 -4.34 0.11 16.89
CA ALA A 112 -4.48 1.38 17.58
C ALA A 112 -3.67 2.49 16.85
N PRO A 113 -4.17 3.74 16.77
CA PRO A 113 -3.47 4.87 16.15
C PRO A 113 -2.03 5.04 16.66
N ARG A 114 -1.81 4.91 17.97
CA ARG A 114 -0.47 4.99 18.59
C ARG A 114 0.46 3.88 18.10
N GLU A 115 -0.03 2.65 17.97
CA GLU A 115 0.76 1.53 17.43
C GLU A 115 1.14 1.77 15.97
N LEU A 116 0.18 2.22 15.16
CA LEU A 116 0.43 2.53 13.76
C LEU A 116 1.50 3.62 13.61
N VAL A 117 1.36 4.74 14.33
CA VAL A 117 2.33 5.84 14.31
C VAL A 117 3.71 5.38 14.79
N GLY A 118 3.77 4.51 15.80
CA GLY A 118 5.04 3.91 16.27
C GLY A 118 5.73 3.08 15.17
N ARG A 119 5.00 2.25 14.45
CA ARG A 119 5.52 1.45 13.33
C ARG A 119 5.97 2.34 12.15
N VAL A 120 5.19 3.38 11.85
CA VAL A 120 5.51 4.38 10.82
C VAL A 120 6.79 5.12 11.19
N SER A 121 6.91 5.59 12.43
CA SER A 121 8.10 6.28 12.94
C SER A 121 9.36 5.41 12.80
N ALA A 122 9.29 4.16 13.22
CA ALA A 122 10.41 3.22 13.10
C ALA A 122 10.81 3.01 11.63
N ARG A 123 9.83 2.86 10.72
CA ARG A 123 10.09 2.67 9.29
C ARG A 123 10.66 3.93 8.63
N SER A 124 10.13 5.10 8.97
CA SER A 124 10.61 6.40 8.49
C SER A 124 12.07 6.63 8.89
N ASN A 125 12.42 6.41 10.17
CA ASN A 125 13.77 6.52 10.66
C ASN A 125 14.75 5.56 9.98
N ALA A 126 14.33 4.30 9.77
CA ALA A 126 15.17 3.31 9.07
C ALA A 126 15.46 3.72 7.63
N LYS A 127 14.48 4.29 6.92
CA LYS A 127 14.65 4.79 5.55
C LYS A 127 15.49 6.07 5.53
N ALA A 128 15.28 7.00 6.46
CA ALA A 128 16.10 8.20 6.61
C ALA A 128 17.57 7.86 6.86
N GLY A 129 17.85 6.88 7.74
CA GLY A 129 19.20 6.38 7.98
C GLY A 129 19.87 5.78 6.75
N ARG A 130 19.09 5.12 5.85
CA ARG A 130 19.61 4.55 4.60
C ARG A 130 19.95 5.63 3.56
N TYR A 131 19.09 6.65 3.43
CA TYR A 131 19.21 7.66 2.36
C TYR A 131 19.95 8.93 2.78
N GLY A 132 20.10 9.17 4.08
CA GLY A 132 20.75 10.37 4.60
C GLY A 132 20.08 11.62 4.06
N GLN A 133 20.87 12.55 3.55
CA GLN A 133 20.36 13.81 3.03
C GLN A 133 19.55 13.69 1.73
N SER A 134 19.65 12.57 1.02
CA SER A 134 18.92 12.35 -0.23
C SER A 134 17.40 12.25 -0.04
N CYS A 135 16.90 12.14 1.18
CA CYS A 135 15.45 12.16 1.45
C CYS A 135 14.85 13.57 1.55
N HIS A 136 15.65 14.62 1.58
CA HIS A 136 15.14 15.99 1.58
C HIS A 136 14.34 16.30 0.29
N GLY A 137 13.17 16.87 0.46
CA GLY A 137 12.27 17.18 -0.66
C GLY A 137 11.52 15.96 -1.24
N ILE A 138 11.55 14.81 -0.53
CA ILE A 138 10.86 13.57 -0.92
C ILE A 138 9.68 13.31 0.01
N ASP A 139 8.62 12.76 -0.56
CA ASP A 139 7.37 12.40 0.12
C ASP A 139 7.41 10.90 0.43
N LEU A 140 7.46 10.54 1.71
CA LEU A 140 7.44 9.14 2.12
C LEU A 140 6.00 8.61 2.14
N LEU A 141 5.69 7.62 1.32
CA LEU A 141 4.45 6.87 1.37
C LEU A 141 4.69 5.48 1.95
N ILE A 142 4.04 5.18 3.05
CA ILE A 142 4.13 3.89 3.73
C ILE A 142 2.86 3.09 3.47
N TYR A 143 3.00 1.98 2.73
CA TYR A 143 1.95 1.00 2.55
C TYR A 143 1.98 0.01 3.72
N VAL A 144 0.88 -0.05 4.50
CA VAL A 144 0.77 -0.94 5.65
C VAL A 144 0.00 -2.19 5.26
N ASN A 145 0.69 -3.33 5.28
CA ASN A 145 0.16 -4.63 4.89
C ASN A 145 0.34 -5.64 6.04
N LEU A 146 -0.47 -5.48 7.06
CA LEU A 146 -0.49 -6.37 8.24
C LEU A 146 -1.56 -7.43 8.08
N LYS A 147 -1.22 -8.69 8.37
CA LYS A 147 -2.15 -9.80 8.28
C LYS A 147 -3.24 -9.68 9.36
N ARG A 148 -4.49 -9.71 8.93
CA ARG A 148 -5.64 -9.64 9.85
C ARG A 148 -5.67 -8.40 10.75
N ARG A 149 -5.17 -7.27 10.24
CA ARG A 149 -5.22 -5.98 10.91
C ARG A 149 -5.91 -4.95 10.03
N HIS A 150 -6.69 -4.09 10.62
CA HIS A 150 -7.28 -2.93 9.94
C HIS A 150 -7.14 -1.68 10.79
N VAL A 151 -7.13 -0.52 10.17
CA VAL A 151 -7.21 0.73 10.89
C VAL A 151 -8.67 1.01 11.21
N TYR A 152 -8.96 1.13 12.50
CA TYR A 152 -10.23 1.69 12.92
C TYR A 152 -10.01 3.17 13.23
N PRO A 153 -10.75 4.11 12.63
CA PRO A 153 -10.56 5.55 12.84
C PRO A 153 -11.08 6.02 14.20
N LEU A 154 -10.92 5.19 15.23
CA LEU A 154 -11.36 5.50 16.58
C LEU A 154 -10.28 6.33 17.29
N GLY A 155 -10.41 7.62 17.20
CA GLY A 155 -9.62 8.60 17.96
C GLY A 155 -8.57 9.34 17.13
N PRO A 156 -8.00 10.38 17.72
CA PRO A 156 -6.98 11.18 17.07
C PRO A 156 -5.67 10.37 16.92
N PHE A 157 -5.03 10.53 15.78
CA PHE A 157 -3.68 10.03 15.59
C PHE A 157 -2.70 10.93 16.37
N PRO A 158 -1.78 10.36 17.15
CA PRO A 158 -0.74 11.15 17.78
C PRO A 158 0.18 11.77 16.71
N PRO A 159 0.79 12.92 16.98
CA PRO A 159 1.71 13.54 16.05
C PRO A 159 2.91 12.62 15.79
N LEU A 160 3.40 12.63 14.56
CA LEU A 160 4.60 11.91 14.19
C LEU A 160 5.81 12.52 14.94
N PRO A 161 6.64 11.72 15.62
CA PRO A 161 7.85 12.20 16.30
C PRO A 161 8.76 13.00 15.36
N GLU A 162 9.43 14.02 15.88
CA GLU A 162 10.30 14.88 15.10
C GLU A 162 11.39 14.10 14.37
N SER A 163 12.04 13.16 15.04
CA SER A 163 13.06 12.30 14.43
C SER A 163 12.59 11.56 13.17
N ALA A 164 11.31 11.22 13.12
CA ALA A 164 10.73 10.48 11.99
C ALA A 164 10.32 11.37 10.81
N ARG A 165 10.29 12.70 10.98
CA ARG A 165 9.89 13.66 9.94
C ARG A 165 11.02 14.53 9.40
N LEU A 166 12.13 14.67 10.14
CA LEU A 166 13.21 15.63 9.84
C LEU A 166 13.79 15.54 8.42
N CYS A 167 13.78 14.34 7.83
CA CYS A 167 14.35 14.11 6.50
C CYS A 167 13.31 14.25 5.36
N TRP A 168 12.02 14.07 5.67
CA TRP A 168 10.99 13.95 4.65
C TRP A 168 10.22 15.25 4.46
N ARG A 169 9.84 15.56 3.20
CA ARG A 169 8.92 16.65 2.90
C ARG A 169 7.50 16.33 3.36
N SER A 170 7.10 15.05 3.27
CA SER A 170 5.86 14.54 3.88
C SER A 170 6.00 13.09 4.30
N VAL A 171 5.16 12.62 5.25
CA VAL A 171 5.03 11.23 5.65
C VAL A 171 3.57 10.85 5.65
N SER A 172 3.21 9.92 4.79
CA SER A 172 1.84 9.47 4.58
C SER A 172 1.73 7.96 4.73
N VAL A 173 0.52 7.50 5.07
CA VAL A 173 0.19 6.09 5.24
C VAL A 173 -1.01 5.73 4.38
N VAL A 174 -0.95 4.56 3.76
CA VAL A 174 -2.12 3.90 3.16
C VAL A 174 -2.22 2.46 3.67
N MET A 175 -3.41 2.05 4.05
CA MET A 175 -3.72 0.69 4.49
C MET A 175 -5.11 0.31 3.98
N GLU A 176 -5.16 -0.56 2.98
CA GLU A 176 -6.41 -0.95 2.32
C GLU A 176 -7.26 0.25 1.87
N HIS A 177 -8.34 0.52 2.60
CA HIS A 177 -9.30 1.61 2.34
C HIS A 177 -9.10 2.84 3.23
N PHE A 178 -8.02 2.87 4.00
CA PHE A 178 -7.69 3.97 4.90
C PHE A 178 -6.41 4.68 4.44
N ALA A 179 -6.39 6.00 4.55
CA ALA A 179 -5.19 6.81 4.35
C ALA A 179 -5.13 7.97 5.34
N ILE A 180 -3.91 8.39 5.67
CA ILE A 180 -3.65 9.57 6.47
C ILE A 180 -2.31 10.20 6.09
N VAL A 181 -2.26 11.53 6.05
CA VAL A 181 -1.02 12.31 6.00
C VAL A 181 -0.65 12.67 7.45
N LEU A 182 0.39 12.04 7.97
CA LEU A 182 0.85 12.24 9.37
C LEU A 182 1.75 13.46 9.52
N TRP A 183 2.45 13.84 8.45
CA TRP A 183 3.33 15.00 8.39
C TRP A 183 3.37 15.56 6.98
N ALA A 184 3.40 16.88 6.86
CA ALA A 184 3.69 17.60 5.62
C ALA A 184 4.37 18.92 5.95
N ALA A 185 5.50 19.20 5.32
CA ALA A 185 6.18 20.49 5.37
C ALA A 185 5.36 21.55 4.58
N ALA A 186 5.66 22.82 4.77
CA ALA A 186 4.94 23.90 4.10
C ALA A 186 5.10 23.88 2.55
N ASP A 187 6.21 23.36 2.06
CA ASP A 187 6.53 23.18 0.64
C ASP A 187 6.08 21.83 0.06
N ALA A 188 5.39 21.01 0.84
CA ALA A 188 4.83 19.75 0.37
C ALA A 188 3.69 20.00 -0.63
N PRO A 189 3.37 19.03 -1.49
CA PRO A 189 2.25 19.12 -2.42
C PRO A 189 0.95 19.54 -1.74
N SER A 190 0.24 20.47 -2.34
CA SER A 190 -0.94 21.11 -1.72
C SER A 190 -2.01 20.10 -1.28
N PHE A 191 -2.22 19.03 -2.07
CA PHE A 191 -3.18 17.98 -1.73
C PHE A 191 -2.77 17.20 -0.46
N LEU A 192 -1.47 17.06 -0.17
CA LEU A 192 -0.98 16.43 1.06
C LEU A 192 -1.17 17.38 2.25
N VAL A 193 -0.83 18.65 2.09
CA VAL A 193 -1.01 19.66 3.14
C VAL A 193 -2.48 19.78 3.55
N GLN A 194 -3.41 19.79 2.58
CA GLN A 194 -4.86 19.86 2.83
C GLN A 194 -5.41 18.65 3.60
N CYS A 195 -4.77 17.48 3.47
CA CYS A 195 -5.16 16.24 4.14
C CYS A 195 -4.41 15.99 5.45
N LEU A 196 -3.52 16.88 5.88
CA LEU A 196 -2.70 16.72 7.08
C LEU A 196 -3.55 16.42 8.33
N GLY A 197 -3.24 15.34 9.02
CA GLY A 197 -3.90 14.87 10.24
C GLY A 197 -5.31 14.31 10.06
N LYS A 198 -5.83 14.29 8.83
CA LYS A 198 -7.18 13.75 8.54
C LYS A 198 -7.06 12.29 8.15
N GLY A 199 -7.60 11.40 8.99
CA GLY A 199 -7.82 10.01 8.60
C GLY A 199 -8.98 9.91 7.62
N MET A 200 -8.73 9.39 6.44
CA MET A 200 -9.72 9.26 5.37
C MET A 200 -10.01 7.79 5.11
N ILE A 201 -11.29 7.47 4.88
CA ILE A 201 -11.74 6.13 4.52
C ILE A 201 -12.42 6.20 3.18
N TRP A 202 -11.98 5.36 2.27
CA TRP A 202 -12.68 5.17 1.02
C TRP A 202 -13.87 4.22 1.22
N SER A 203 -15.08 4.77 1.24
CA SER A 203 -16.31 3.97 1.18
C SER A 203 -16.63 3.69 -0.29
N LYS A 204 -16.62 2.43 -0.70
CA LYS A 204 -17.12 2.04 -2.01
C LYS A 204 -18.54 2.55 -2.18
N GLY A 205 -18.76 3.47 -3.13
CA GLY A 205 -20.05 3.58 -3.79
C GLY A 205 -20.36 2.27 -4.54
N PRO A 206 -21.63 1.97 -4.85
CA PRO A 206 -22.07 0.69 -5.41
C PRO A 206 -21.41 0.26 -6.74
N GLU A 207 -20.57 1.07 -7.35
CA GLU A 207 -19.95 0.81 -8.68
C GLU A 207 -18.46 1.20 -8.72
N SER A 208 -17.61 0.61 -7.90
CA SER A 208 -16.18 0.74 -8.16
C SER A 208 -15.63 -0.55 -8.77
N ASN A 209 -15.74 -0.66 -10.08
CA ASN A 209 -14.84 -1.50 -10.86
C ASN A 209 -13.43 -0.96 -10.65
N PHE A 210 -12.55 -1.73 -9.99
CA PHE A 210 -11.12 -1.45 -10.04
C PHE A 210 -10.74 -1.44 -11.52
N PRO A 211 -10.18 -0.35 -12.07
CA PRO A 211 -9.61 -0.43 -13.38
C PRO A 211 -8.53 -1.50 -13.33
N LYS A 212 -8.61 -2.49 -14.22
CA LYS A 212 -7.51 -3.41 -14.45
C LYS A 212 -6.34 -2.56 -14.88
N LEU A 213 -5.27 -2.52 -14.08
CA LEU A 213 -4.01 -1.91 -14.48
C LEU A 213 -3.53 -2.68 -15.71
N ASN A 214 -3.73 -2.11 -16.89
CA ASN A 214 -3.16 -2.68 -18.09
C ASN A 214 -1.64 -2.62 -17.98
N PRO A 215 -0.92 -3.73 -18.23
CA PRO A 215 0.53 -3.67 -18.36
C PRO A 215 0.87 -2.66 -19.46
N LEU A 216 1.83 -1.81 -19.19
CA LEU A 216 2.35 -0.86 -20.17
C LEU A 216 2.81 -1.67 -21.39
N LYS A 217 2.23 -1.37 -22.56
CA LYS A 217 2.86 -1.74 -23.83
C LYS A 217 4.14 -0.90 -23.91
N GLU A 218 5.27 -1.60 -24.10
CA GLU A 218 6.58 -1.01 -24.37
C GLU A 218 6.55 -0.14 -25.63
#